data_9876049e6fabe8415af1cd2aab0f0730
#
_entry.id   9876049e6fabe8415af1cd2aab0f0730
#
_cell.length_a   1.000
_cell.length_b   1.000
_cell.length_c   1.000
_cell.angle_alpha   90.00
_cell.angle_beta   90.00
_cell.angle_gamma   90.00
#
_symmetry.space_group_name_H-M   'P 1'
#
loop_
_entity.id
_entity.type
_entity.pdbx_description
1 polymer ?
#
loop_
_entity_poly.entity_id
_entity_poly.type
_entity_poly.pdbx_seq_one_letter_code
_entity_poly.pdbx_strand_id
1 'polypeptide(L)' 'LAFDPMTALDGGPDGLSAYRALGAAIRGLLAPAGKAYIEIGAGQGLQVARILGESGLTVTATCRDLAGIERCVVATL' A
#
# COMPACT_ATOMS: atom_id res chain seq x y z
N LEU A 1 6.81 -9.89 -3.92
CA LEU A 1 7.46 -9.37 -2.71
C LEU A 1 6.42 -9.20 -1.60
N ALA A 2 6.54 -10.00 -0.56
CA ALA A 2 5.68 -9.89 0.59
C ALA A 2 6.29 -8.88 1.58
N PHE A 3 5.51 -7.90 1.97
CA PHE A 3 5.96 -6.85 2.86
C PHE A 3 4.89 -6.61 3.92
N ASP A 4 5.27 -6.64 5.16
CA ASP A 4 4.36 -6.34 6.25
C ASP A 4 4.77 -5.03 6.91
N PRO A 5 4.16 -3.91 6.53
CA PRO A 5 4.52 -2.62 7.10
C PRO A 5 4.19 -2.52 8.59
N MET A 6 3.28 -3.33 9.08
CA MET A 6 2.89 -3.28 10.50
C MET A 6 3.96 -3.86 11.41
N THR A 7 4.77 -4.81 10.91
CA THR A 7 5.87 -5.37 11.68
C THR A 7 7.19 -4.66 11.41
N ALA A 8 7.31 -3.98 10.27
CA ALA A 8 8.56 -3.35 9.87
C ALA A 8 8.74 -1.97 10.48
N LEU A 9 7.66 -1.22 10.70
CA LEU A 9 7.73 0.18 11.08
C LEU A 9 6.57 0.53 12.03
N ASP A 10 6.82 1.46 12.93
CA ASP A 10 5.74 2.13 13.63
C ASP A 10 4.92 2.92 12.63
N GLY A 11 3.61 2.88 12.78
CA GLY A 11 2.72 3.58 11.87
C GLY A 11 2.74 5.10 12.00
N GLY A 12 3.49 5.65 12.97
CA GLY A 12 3.47 7.07 13.27
C GLY A 12 2.18 7.50 13.94
N PRO A 13 1.99 8.81 14.19
CA PRO A 13 0.80 9.30 14.89
C PRO A 13 -0.52 8.97 14.18
N ASP A 14 -0.52 8.90 12.88
CA ASP A 14 -1.73 8.62 12.08
C ASP A 14 -1.80 7.17 11.60
N GLY A 15 -0.81 6.34 11.95
CA GLY A 15 -0.75 4.96 11.48
C GLY A 15 -0.37 4.81 10.02
N LEU A 16 0.03 5.87 9.33
CA LEU A 16 0.24 5.89 7.90
C LEU A 16 1.69 6.09 7.47
N SER A 17 2.60 6.38 8.40
CA SER A 17 4.02 6.62 8.08
C SER A 17 4.67 5.41 7.42
N ALA A 18 4.28 4.20 7.82
CA ALA A 18 4.80 2.98 7.21
C ALA A 18 4.46 2.91 5.72
N TYR A 19 3.28 3.34 5.35
CA TYR A 19 2.87 3.31 3.94
C TYR A 19 3.61 4.35 3.11
N ARG A 20 3.97 5.49 3.68
CA ARG A 20 4.79 6.50 2.99
C ARG A 20 6.17 5.94 2.68
N ALA A 21 6.81 5.33 3.67
CA ALA A 21 8.11 4.71 3.49
C ALA A 21 8.05 3.55 2.50
N LEU A 22 7.00 2.74 2.60
CA LEU A 22 6.79 1.60 1.72
C LEU A 22 6.58 2.04 0.28
N GLY A 23 5.79 3.09 0.05
CA GLY A 23 5.55 3.61 -1.30
C GLY A 23 6.82 4.06 -1.99
N ALA A 24 7.70 4.75 -1.28
CA ALA A 24 8.98 5.17 -1.82
C ALA A 24 9.88 3.97 -2.16
N ALA A 25 9.91 2.97 -1.27
CA ALA A 25 10.71 1.75 -1.49
C ALA A 25 10.20 0.97 -2.70
N ILE A 26 8.89 0.77 -2.81
CA ILE A 26 8.28 0.03 -3.91
C ILE A 26 8.57 0.73 -5.24
N ARG A 27 8.45 2.04 -5.28
CA ARG A 27 8.70 2.79 -6.50
C ARG A 27 10.12 2.55 -7.02
N GLY A 28 11.09 2.41 -6.13
CA GLY A 28 12.48 2.13 -6.51
C GLY A 28 12.74 0.69 -6.94
N LEU A 29 11.86 -0.24 -6.57
CA LEU A 29 12.06 -1.67 -6.82
C LEU A 29 11.20 -2.23 -7.94
N LEU A 30 10.08 -1.57 -8.24
CA LEU A 30 9.08 -2.13 -9.14
C LEU A 30 9.51 -2.03 -10.59
N ALA A 31 9.44 -3.15 -11.32
CA ALA A 31 9.66 -3.15 -12.76
C ALA A 31 8.50 -2.43 -13.47
N PRO A 32 8.72 -1.92 -14.70
CA PRO A 32 7.67 -1.16 -15.40
C PRO A 32 6.33 -1.88 -15.55
N ALA A 33 6.35 -3.20 -15.73
CA ALA A 33 5.13 -4.01 -15.82
C ALA A 33 4.78 -4.71 -14.52
N GLY A 34 5.51 -4.41 -13.45
CA GLY A 34 5.31 -5.08 -12.16
C GLY A 34 4.12 -4.55 -11.40
N LYS A 35 3.67 -5.35 -10.45
CA LYS A 35 2.59 -4.98 -9.53
C LYS A 35 3.03 -5.25 -8.10
N ALA A 36 2.59 -4.41 -7.20
CA ALA A 36 2.77 -4.61 -5.77
C ALA A 36 1.41 -4.81 -5.12
N TYR A 37 1.33 -5.79 -4.24
CA TYR A 37 0.14 -6.07 -3.45
C TYR A 37 0.45 -5.67 -2.02
N ILE A 38 -0.30 -4.72 -1.50
CA ILE A 38 0.00 -4.10 -0.21
C ILE A 38 -1.18 -4.31 0.72
N GLU A 39 -0.95 -5.01 1.83
CA GLU A 39 -1.96 -5.22 2.85
C GLU A 39 -2.28 -3.90 3.54
N ILE A 40 -3.55 -3.72 3.88
CA ILE A 40 -4.03 -2.51 4.54
C ILE A 40 -4.89 -2.86 5.74
N GLY A 41 -4.96 -1.94 6.70
CA GLY A 41 -5.92 -2.03 7.78
C GLY A 41 -7.33 -1.72 7.30
N ALA A 42 -8.32 -2.23 8.00
CA ALA A 42 -9.71 -1.96 7.68
C ALA A 42 -9.96 -0.44 7.69
N GLY A 43 -10.60 0.05 6.63
CA GLY A 43 -10.93 1.46 6.51
C GLY A 43 -9.80 2.36 6.02
N GLN A 44 -8.62 1.82 5.73
CA GLN A 44 -7.46 2.61 5.30
C GLN A 44 -7.26 2.67 3.79
N GLY A 45 -8.09 1.98 3.01
CA GLY A 45 -7.85 1.85 1.57
C GLY A 45 -7.69 3.18 0.83
N LEU A 46 -8.58 4.14 1.08
CA LEU A 46 -8.53 5.43 0.41
C LEU A 46 -7.28 6.23 0.79
N GLN A 47 -6.95 6.24 2.07
CA GLN A 47 -5.78 6.97 2.57
C GLN A 47 -4.49 6.35 2.03
N VAL A 48 -4.38 5.04 2.04
CA VAL A 48 -3.21 4.34 1.51
C VAL A 48 -3.07 4.59 0.01
N ALA A 49 -4.17 4.52 -0.74
CA ALA A 49 -4.15 4.80 -2.17
C ALA A 49 -3.63 6.21 -2.46
N ARG A 50 -4.04 7.19 -1.67
CA ARG A 50 -3.56 8.56 -1.81
C ARG A 50 -2.05 8.65 -1.55
N ILE A 51 -1.60 8.03 -0.47
CA ILE A 51 -0.18 8.04 -0.09
C ILE A 51 0.68 7.39 -1.18
N LEU A 52 0.24 6.25 -1.69
CA LEU A 52 0.96 5.57 -2.77
C LEU A 52 0.99 6.40 -4.05
N GLY A 53 -0.12 7.08 -4.36
CA GLY A 53 -0.18 8.00 -5.47
C GLY A 53 0.81 9.16 -5.33
N GLU A 54 0.92 9.71 -4.14
CA GLU A 54 1.90 10.77 -3.84
C GLU A 54 3.34 10.27 -3.97
N SER A 55 3.56 8.98 -3.77
CA SER A 55 4.87 8.36 -3.96
C SER A 55 5.21 8.08 -5.42
N GLY A 56 4.29 8.35 -6.33
CA GLY A 56 4.49 8.12 -7.76
C GLY A 56 3.99 6.78 -8.26
N LEU A 57 3.22 6.07 -7.46
CA LEU A 57 2.59 4.81 -7.85
C LEU A 57 1.16 5.05 -8.30
N THR A 58 0.62 4.11 -9.08
CA THR A 58 -0.78 4.11 -9.49
C THR A 58 -1.49 2.95 -8.82
N VAL A 59 -2.52 3.24 -8.03
CA VAL A 59 -3.35 2.19 -7.45
C VAL A 59 -4.42 1.81 -8.45
N THR A 60 -4.38 0.57 -8.92
CA THR A 60 -5.26 0.09 -9.98
C THR A 60 -6.44 -0.71 -9.48
N ALA A 61 -6.37 -1.25 -8.27
CA ALA A 61 -7.44 -2.06 -7.72
C ALA A 61 -7.33 -2.16 -6.21
N THR A 62 -8.42 -2.52 -5.58
CA THR A 62 -8.44 -2.95 -4.19
C THR A 62 -9.00 -4.37 -4.13
N CYS A 63 -8.53 -5.15 -3.16
CA CYS A 63 -8.98 -6.51 -2.96
C CYS A 63 -9.75 -6.57 -1.64
N ARG A 64 -10.91 -7.22 -1.68
CA ARG A 64 -11.78 -7.36 -0.51
C ARG A 64 -11.83 -8.81 -0.06
N ASP A 65 -12.03 -9.02 1.23
CA ASP A 65 -12.27 -10.34 1.76
C ASP A 65 -13.74 -10.74 1.55
N LEU A 66 -14.11 -11.93 2.03
CA LEU A 66 -15.46 -12.44 1.88
C LEU A 66 -16.51 -11.60 2.62
N ALA A 67 -16.11 -10.84 3.61
CA ALA A 67 -16.99 -9.92 4.33
C ALA A 67 -17.11 -8.56 3.64
N GLY A 68 -16.45 -8.36 2.51
CA GLY A 68 -16.47 -7.11 1.77
C GLY A 68 -15.54 -6.04 2.30
N ILE A 69 -14.63 -6.40 3.21
CA ILE A 69 -13.68 -5.46 3.81
C ILE A 69 -12.43 -5.39 2.94
N GLU A 70 -12.00 -4.19 2.59
CA GLU A 70 -10.76 -4.00 1.84
C GLU A 70 -9.56 -4.46 2.65
N ARG A 71 -8.75 -5.34 2.08
CA ARG A 71 -7.59 -5.93 2.74
C ARG A 71 -6.29 -5.68 2.01
N CYS A 72 -6.36 -5.23 0.77
CA CYS A 72 -5.18 -5.10 -0.06
C CYS A 72 -5.42 -4.05 -1.13
N VAL A 73 -4.39 -3.33 -1.50
CA VAL A 73 -4.39 -2.49 -2.70
C VAL A 73 -3.34 -3.01 -3.66
N VAL A 74 -3.59 -2.85 -4.95
CA VAL A 74 -2.67 -3.22 -6.02
C VAL A 74 -2.13 -1.93 -6.62
N ALA A 75 -0.80 -1.80 -6.66
CA ALA A 75 -0.14 -0.62 -7.17
C ALA A 75 0.83 -0.98 -8.30
N THR A 76 0.97 -0.08 -9.25
CA THR A 76 1.93 -0.17 -10.36
C THR A 76 2.67 1.17 -10.51
N LEU A 77 3.65 1.19 -11.36
CA LEU A 77 4.31 2.44 -11.73
C LEU A 77 3.40 3.32 -12.59
#